data_8730fd54090cbef1d71e4ed0728bea9e
#
_entry.id   8730fd54090cbef1d71e4ed0728bea9e
#
_cell.length_a   1.000
_cell.length_b   1.000
_cell.length_c   1.000
_cell.angle_alpha   90.00
_cell.angle_beta   90.00
_cell.angle_gamma   90.00
#
_symmetry.space_group_name_H-M   'P 1'
#
loop_
_entity.id
_entity.type
_entity.pdbx_description
1 polymer ?
#
loop_
_entity_poly.entity_id
_entity_poly.type
_entity_poly.pdbx_seq_one_letter_code
_entity_poly.pdbx_strand_id
1 'polypeptide(L)'
;MQVDKVVFSGFAATHSVLTEDEKDLGVCLVDFGAGTMNMMVYTNGSLRFSKVIPYAGNIVTNDIAHACTVSRAEAERIKVNYASALYPARLHGDKKIEVASIGGRAPRALTKSDLSLITSARYIELLGVVKDELDKLKADLETKHIKFELIAGVVITGGGAQIEDLKDCASSVFGCQVRIGSPLNITGLTDYVNRPQYSTVVGLLQYHHQNSDNDPVDSNYGDEALGKKFWKGLKNIFNKVKSEF
;
A
#
# COMPACT_ATOMS: atom_id res chain seq x y z
N MET A 1 -17.93 20.15 10.04
CA MET A 1 -17.76 18.75 9.60
C MET A 1 -18.01 17.89 10.83
N GLN A 2 -18.97 16.98 10.77
CA GLN A 2 -19.26 16.05 11.86
C GLN A 2 -18.47 14.74 11.58
N VAL A 3 -17.85 14.19 12.60
CA VAL A 3 -17.12 12.91 12.50
C VAL A 3 -17.96 11.87 13.23
N ASP A 4 -18.45 10.89 12.49
CA ASP A 4 -19.33 9.86 13.03
C ASP A 4 -18.53 8.65 13.55
N LYS A 5 -17.43 8.30 12.85
CA LYS A 5 -16.61 7.13 13.20
C LYS A 5 -15.13 7.33 12.82
N VAL A 6 -14.23 6.74 13.58
CA VAL A 6 -12.80 6.69 13.27
C VAL A 6 -12.40 5.24 13.08
N VAL A 7 -11.77 4.92 11.94
CA VAL A 7 -11.36 3.56 11.58
C VAL A 7 -9.86 3.54 11.31
N PHE A 8 -9.16 2.53 11.84
CA PHE A 8 -7.74 2.34 11.58
C PHE A 8 -7.50 2.01 10.08
N SER A 9 -6.58 2.73 9.44
CA SER A 9 -6.37 2.64 7.98
C SER A 9 -5.98 1.24 7.51
N GLY A 10 -5.12 0.55 8.24
CA GLY A 10 -4.75 -0.83 7.93
C GLY A 10 -5.95 -1.79 8.00
N PHE A 11 -6.84 -1.61 8.99
CA PHE A 11 -8.07 -2.38 9.09
C PHE A 11 -9.03 -2.06 7.93
N ALA A 12 -9.19 -0.80 7.57
CA ALA A 12 -9.99 -0.43 6.41
C ALA A 12 -9.47 -1.10 5.13
N ALA A 13 -8.17 -1.09 4.89
CA ALA A 13 -7.57 -1.73 3.72
C ALA A 13 -7.88 -3.23 3.64
N THR A 14 -8.01 -3.94 4.79
CA THR A 14 -8.35 -5.37 4.77
C THR A 14 -9.72 -5.65 4.18
N HIS A 15 -10.70 -4.75 4.36
CA HIS A 15 -12.05 -4.91 3.81
C HIS A 15 -12.09 -4.85 2.29
N SER A 16 -11.21 -4.04 1.68
CA SER A 16 -11.20 -3.91 0.23
C SER A 16 -10.28 -4.89 -0.48
N VAL A 17 -9.29 -5.47 0.22
CA VAL A 17 -8.17 -6.19 -0.43
C VAL A 17 -8.18 -7.68 -0.15
N LEU A 18 -8.63 -8.11 1.03
CA LEU A 18 -8.61 -9.51 1.42
C LEU A 18 -9.96 -10.19 1.15
N THR A 19 -9.90 -11.43 0.69
CA THR A 19 -11.07 -12.32 0.66
C THR A 19 -11.28 -12.97 2.02
N GLU A 20 -12.50 -13.47 2.29
CA GLU A 20 -12.78 -14.20 3.53
C GLU A 20 -11.96 -15.50 3.58
N ASP A 21 -11.80 -16.19 2.46
CA ASP A 21 -10.98 -17.40 2.37
C ASP A 21 -9.51 -17.13 2.78
N GLU A 22 -8.93 -16.00 2.37
CA GLU A 22 -7.58 -15.61 2.78
C GLU A 22 -7.49 -15.37 4.28
N LYS A 23 -8.49 -14.71 4.87
CA LYS A 23 -8.57 -14.48 6.31
C LYS A 23 -8.70 -15.79 7.09
N ASP A 24 -9.47 -16.73 6.58
CA ASP A 24 -9.66 -18.05 7.18
C ASP A 24 -8.39 -18.90 7.11
N LEU A 25 -7.75 -18.96 5.94
CA LEU A 25 -6.52 -19.71 5.70
C LEU A 25 -5.29 -19.14 6.42
N GLY A 26 -5.35 -17.89 6.81
CA GLY A 26 -4.23 -17.18 7.41
C GLY A 26 -3.46 -16.33 6.39
N VAL A 27 -3.45 -15.02 6.61
CA VAL A 27 -2.83 -14.02 5.73
C VAL A 27 -2.24 -12.86 6.54
N CYS A 28 -1.14 -12.31 6.05
CA CYS A 28 -0.61 -11.03 6.49
C CYS A 28 -0.85 -9.97 5.41
N LEU A 29 -1.64 -8.94 5.70
CA LEU A 29 -1.72 -7.74 4.87
C LEU A 29 -0.68 -6.72 5.33
N VAL A 30 0.05 -6.14 4.37
CA VAL A 30 0.95 -5.00 4.57
C VAL A 30 0.47 -3.85 3.69
N ASP A 31 -0.11 -2.82 4.30
CA ASP A 31 -0.43 -1.56 3.62
C ASP A 31 0.83 -0.68 3.61
N PHE A 32 1.53 -0.69 2.49
CA PHE A 32 2.80 0.00 2.30
C PHE A 32 2.56 1.44 1.84
N GLY A 33 2.56 2.36 2.80
CA GLY A 33 2.34 3.79 2.57
C GLY A 33 3.61 4.58 2.26
N ALA A 34 3.52 5.89 2.40
CA ALA A 34 4.65 6.81 2.28
C ALA A 34 5.45 6.89 3.60
N GLY A 35 4.77 7.11 4.73
CA GLY A 35 5.41 7.28 6.04
C GLY A 35 5.37 6.04 6.92
N THR A 36 4.39 5.17 6.74
CA THR A 36 4.14 4.00 7.59
C THR A 36 3.80 2.77 6.76
N MET A 37 4.13 1.59 7.30
CA MET A 37 3.56 0.32 6.86
C MET A 37 2.61 -0.17 7.96
N ASN A 38 1.36 -0.46 7.59
CA ASN A 38 0.39 -1.06 8.51
C ASN A 38 0.32 -2.56 8.25
N MET A 39 0.58 -3.33 9.28
CA MET A 39 0.59 -4.79 9.24
C MET A 39 -0.64 -5.33 9.95
N MET A 40 -1.39 -6.21 9.28
CA MET A 40 -2.60 -6.85 9.78
C MET A 40 -2.51 -8.35 9.52
N VAL A 41 -2.62 -9.15 10.57
CA VAL A 41 -2.52 -10.61 10.48
C VAL A 41 -3.84 -11.26 10.86
N TYR A 42 -4.37 -12.06 9.97
CA TYR A 42 -5.59 -12.84 10.17
C TYR A 42 -5.27 -14.33 10.22
N THR A 43 -5.99 -15.06 11.06
CA THR A 43 -6.04 -16.52 11.08
C THR A 43 -7.44 -16.96 11.54
N ASN A 44 -8.00 -17.97 10.91
CA ASN A 44 -9.34 -18.47 11.20
C ASN A 44 -10.41 -17.34 11.19
N GLY A 45 -10.38 -16.50 10.17
CA GLY A 45 -11.30 -15.37 9.98
C GLY A 45 -11.13 -14.19 10.95
N SER A 46 -10.25 -14.29 11.94
CA SER A 46 -10.12 -13.30 13.00
C SER A 46 -8.82 -12.53 12.92
N LEU A 47 -8.87 -11.23 13.18
CA LEU A 47 -7.68 -10.39 13.32
C LEU A 47 -6.91 -10.82 14.58
N ARG A 48 -5.70 -11.32 14.40
CA ARG A 48 -4.80 -11.79 15.47
C ARG A 48 -3.80 -10.74 15.92
N PHE A 49 -3.34 -9.94 14.98
CA PHE A 49 -2.28 -8.98 15.25
C PHE A 49 -2.40 -7.78 14.33
N SER A 50 -2.10 -6.61 14.86
CA SER A 50 -1.96 -5.38 14.08
C SER A 50 -0.76 -4.58 14.58
N LYS A 51 -0.02 -3.98 13.65
CA LYS A 51 1.12 -3.13 13.99
C LYS A 51 1.29 -2.02 12.97
N VAL A 52 1.70 -0.85 13.46
CA VAL A 52 2.17 0.26 12.63
C VAL A 52 3.69 0.29 12.70
N ILE A 53 4.32 0.20 11.57
CA ILE A 53 5.78 0.33 11.42
C ILE A 53 6.01 1.77 10.90
N PRO A 54 6.75 2.62 11.62
CA PRO A 54 6.88 4.06 11.30
C PRO A 54 7.91 4.34 10.20
N TYR A 55 8.09 3.40 9.30
CA TYR A 55 9.01 3.46 8.16
C TYR A 55 8.32 2.95 6.91
N ALA A 56 8.50 3.65 5.78
CA ALA A 56 7.93 3.24 4.49
C ALA A 56 8.63 3.98 3.32
N GLY A 57 7.91 4.23 2.22
CA GLY A 57 8.43 4.78 0.99
C GLY A 57 9.22 6.10 1.10
N ASN A 58 8.97 6.91 2.13
CA ASN A 58 9.71 8.15 2.36
C ASN A 58 11.20 7.92 2.65
N ILE A 59 11.58 6.80 3.25
CA ILE A 59 12.98 6.48 3.50
C ILE A 59 13.68 6.21 2.16
N VAL A 60 13.04 5.46 1.27
CA VAL A 60 13.57 5.22 -0.08
C VAL A 60 13.78 6.55 -0.82
N THR A 61 12.81 7.47 -0.71
CA THR A 61 12.93 8.81 -1.30
C THR A 61 14.15 9.57 -0.74
N ASN A 62 14.35 9.51 0.57
CA ASN A 62 15.50 10.14 1.21
C ASN A 62 16.82 9.52 0.76
N ASP A 63 16.91 8.20 0.64
CA ASP A 63 18.11 7.52 0.14
C ASP A 63 18.47 7.97 -1.28
N ILE A 64 17.47 8.05 -2.16
CA ILE A 64 17.67 8.56 -3.53
C ILE A 64 18.13 10.03 -3.49
N ALA A 65 17.47 10.87 -2.67
CA ALA A 65 17.83 12.28 -2.54
C ALA A 65 19.31 12.47 -2.12
N HIS A 66 19.75 11.68 -1.15
CA HIS A 66 21.13 11.71 -0.66
C HIS A 66 22.11 11.15 -1.69
N ALA A 67 21.87 9.96 -2.21
CA ALA A 67 22.78 9.29 -3.15
C ALA A 67 22.93 10.05 -4.46
N CYS A 68 21.82 10.60 -4.98
CA CYS A 68 21.81 11.36 -6.23
C CYS A 68 22.05 12.86 -6.04
N THR A 69 22.09 13.37 -4.81
CA THR A 69 22.24 14.82 -4.51
C THR A 69 21.16 15.63 -5.24
N VAL A 70 19.90 15.26 -5.07
CA VAL A 70 18.75 15.90 -5.69
C VAL A 70 17.74 16.38 -4.64
N SER A 71 16.81 17.23 -5.05
CA SER A 71 15.71 17.63 -4.17
C SER A 71 14.82 16.42 -3.81
N ARG A 72 14.13 16.49 -2.66
CA ARG A 72 13.18 15.44 -2.25
C ARG A 72 12.07 15.23 -3.28
N ALA A 73 11.59 16.30 -3.91
CA ALA A 73 10.57 16.21 -4.95
C ALA A 73 11.08 15.46 -6.18
N GLU A 74 12.30 15.75 -6.60
CA GLU A 74 12.94 15.04 -7.72
C GLU A 74 13.24 13.58 -7.37
N ALA A 75 13.70 13.29 -6.14
CA ALA A 75 13.89 11.92 -5.67
C ALA A 75 12.59 11.11 -5.67
N GLU A 76 11.47 11.73 -5.26
CA GLU A 76 10.16 11.10 -5.31
C GLU A 76 9.74 10.81 -6.76
N ARG A 77 9.92 11.76 -7.66
CA ARG A 77 9.67 11.56 -9.10
C ARG A 77 10.50 10.40 -9.67
N ILE A 78 11.76 10.32 -9.31
CA ILE A 78 12.68 9.25 -9.74
C ILE A 78 12.21 7.91 -9.16
N LYS A 79 11.89 7.86 -7.88
CA LYS A 79 11.39 6.65 -7.22
C LYS A 79 10.15 6.11 -7.92
N VAL A 80 9.13 6.94 -8.09
CA VAL A 80 7.84 6.52 -8.64
C VAL A 80 7.95 6.01 -10.08
N ASN A 81 8.83 6.62 -10.89
CA ASN A 81 8.91 6.31 -12.31
C ASN A 81 9.96 5.25 -12.68
N TYR A 82 10.98 5.03 -11.82
CA TYR A 82 12.15 4.25 -12.24
C TYR A 82 12.70 3.29 -11.19
N ALA A 83 12.29 3.38 -9.90
CA ALA A 83 12.81 2.50 -8.88
C ALA A 83 12.34 1.05 -9.07
N SER A 84 13.23 0.12 -8.72
CA SER A 84 12.94 -1.31 -8.64
C SER A 84 13.33 -1.83 -7.25
N ALA A 85 12.59 -2.82 -6.76
CA ALA A 85 12.90 -3.51 -5.51
C ALA A 85 13.92 -4.64 -5.68
N LEU A 86 14.36 -4.93 -6.89
CA LEU A 86 15.41 -5.91 -7.20
C LEU A 86 16.63 -5.27 -7.85
N TYR A 87 17.80 -5.86 -7.59
CA TYR A 87 19.04 -5.52 -8.27
C TYR A 87 19.66 -6.77 -8.94
N PRO A 88 20.09 -6.67 -10.20
CA PRO A 88 19.77 -5.57 -11.12
C PRO A 88 18.28 -5.52 -11.45
N ALA A 89 17.77 -4.32 -11.80
CA ALA A 89 16.38 -4.19 -12.25
C ALA A 89 16.12 -5.06 -13.47
N ARG A 90 15.04 -5.86 -13.45
CA ARG A 90 14.74 -6.82 -14.53
C ARG A 90 14.39 -6.15 -15.83
N LEU A 91 13.67 -5.03 -15.76
CA LEU A 91 13.22 -4.31 -16.96
C LEU A 91 14.02 -3.01 -17.12
N HIS A 92 14.53 -2.80 -18.32
CA HIS A 92 15.18 -1.55 -18.73
C HIS A 92 16.33 -1.09 -17.81
N GLY A 93 17.16 -2.02 -17.29
CA GLY A 93 18.28 -1.72 -16.38
C GLY A 93 19.27 -0.69 -16.94
N ASP A 94 19.49 -0.66 -18.25
CA ASP A 94 20.40 0.26 -18.95
C ASP A 94 19.74 1.60 -19.34
N LYS A 95 18.44 1.78 -19.05
CA LYS A 95 17.73 3.03 -19.31
C LYS A 95 18.39 4.18 -18.57
N LYS A 96 18.82 5.19 -19.31
CA LYS A 96 19.36 6.42 -18.73
C LYS A 96 18.24 7.32 -18.21
N ILE A 97 18.41 7.79 -17.00
CA ILE A 97 17.51 8.69 -16.29
C ILE A 97 18.25 10.01 -16.15
N GLU A 98 17.69 11.07 -16.71
CA GLU A 98 18.22 12.43 -16.46
C GLU A 98 17.80 12.88 -15.07
N VAL A 99 18.77 13.32 -14.30
CA VAL A 99 18.60 13.71 -12.91
C VAL A 99 19.00 15.17 -12.75
N ALA A 100 18.04 16.01 -12.37
CA ALA A 100 18.28 17.42 -12.11
C ALA A 100 19.12 17.59 -10.81
N SER A 101 20.32 18.13 -10.93
CA SER A 101 21.20 18.36 -9.80
C SER A 101 20.84 19.64 -9.03
N ILE A 102 21.08 19.67 -7.70
CA ILE A 102 20.90 20.85 -6.86
C ILE A 102 22.06 21.84 -7.09
N GLY A 103 21.81 23.15 -6.95
CA GLY A 103 22.83 24.19 -6.94
C GLY A 103 23.37 24.55 -8.32
N GLY A 104 22.59 24.45 -9.38
CA GLY A 104 23.00 24.89 -10.73
C GLY A 104 24.05 23.99 -11.40
N ARG A 105 24.27 22.80 -10.88
CA ARG A 105 25.16 21.81 -11.50
C ARG A 105 24.48 21.19 -12.73
N ALA A 106 25.31 20.82 -13.71
CA ALA A 106 24.81 20.14 -14.90
C ALA A 106 24.02 18.86 -14.54
N PRO A 107 22.92 18.55 -15.26
CA PRO A 107 22.20 17.29 -15.09
C PRO A 107 23.15 16.09 -15.22
N ARG A 108 22.89 15.07 -14.40
CA ARG A 108 23.65 13.82 -14.48
C ARG A 108 22.76 12.73 -15.08
N ALA A 109 23.36 11.79 -15.77
CA ALA A 109 22.71 10.57 -16.19
C ALA A 109 22.95 9.48 -15.13
N LEU A 110 21.88 8.83 -14.69
CA LEU A 110 21.89 7.65 -13.84
C LEU A 110 21.26 6.52 -14.63
N THR A 111 21.75 5.29 -14.51
CA THR A 111 21.02 4.15 -15.09
C THR A 111 19.95 3.65 -14.13
N LYS A 112 18.93 2.99 -14.65
CA LYS A 112 17.93 2.33 -13.80
C LYS A 112 18.57 1.24 -12.94
N SER A 113 19.63 0.59 -13.45
CA SER A 113 20.41 -0.39 -12.69
C SER A 113 21.12 0.23 -11.49
N ASP A 114 21.79 1.39 -11.69
CA ASP A 114 22.43 2.11 -10.57
C ASP A 114 21.40 2.54 -9.51
N LEU A 115 20.23 3.01 -9.96
CA LEU A 115 19.15 3.37 -9.06
C LEU A 115 18.66 2.16 -8.27
N SER A 116 18.51 1.01 -8.95
CA SER A 116 18.03 -0.23 -8.32
C SER A 116 18.99 -0.77 -7.26
N LEU A 117 20.29 -0.50 -7.37
CA LEU A 117 21.27 -0.84 -6.33
C LEU A 117 20.96 -0.14 -5.00
N ILE A 118 20.53 1.13 -5.07
CA ILE A 118 20.15 1.91 -3.89
C ILE A 118 18.80 1.46 -3.37
N THR A 119 17.80 1.33 -4.26
CA THR A 119 16.42 1.11 -3.85
C THR A 119 16.16 -0.32 -3.39
N SER A 120 16.76 -1.34 -4.02
CA SER A 120 16.58 -2.73 -3.64
C SER A 120 17.04 -3.02 -2.22
N ALA A 121 18.20 -2.50 -1.83
CA ALA A 121 18.73 -2.67 -0.47
C ALA A 121 17.74 -2.13 0.58
N ARG A 122 17.14 -0.97 0.32
CA ARG A 122 16.15 -0.37 1.23
C ARG A 122 14.82 -1.14 1.25
N TYR A 123 14.35 -1.63 0.10
CA TYR A 123 13.13 -2.45 0.08
C TYR A 123 13.33 -3.77 0.81
N ILE A 124 14.48 -4.43 0.66
CA ILE A 124 14.82 -5.65 1.42
C ILE A 124 14.81 -5.36 2.93
N GLU A 125 15.40 -4.26 3.36
CA GLU A 125 15.40 -3.86 4.78
C GLU A 125 13.98 -3.60 5.31
N LEU A 126 13.16 -2.81 4.59
CA LEU A 126 11.79 -2.51 4.99
C LEU A 126 10.91 -3.77 5.08
N LEU A 127 11.03 -4.67 4.11
CA LEU A 127 10.35 -5.96 4.14
C LEU A 127 10.89 -6.87 5.25
N GLY A 128 12.19 -6.79 5.54
CA GLY A 128 12.84 -7.49 6.64
C GLY A 128 12.27 -7.09 8.01
N VAL A 129 11.99 -5.80 8.22
CA VAL A 129 11.33 -5.33 9.45
C VAL A 129 9.94 -5.97 9.61
N VAL A 130 9.17 -6.09 8.53
CA VAL A 130 7.86 -6.79 8.56
C VAL A 130 8.04 -8.26 8.88
N LYS A 131 9.03 -8.91 8.27
CA LYS A 131 9.36 -10.32 8.53
C LYS A 131 9.74 -10.55 10.00
N ASP A 132 10.59 -9.70 10.56
CA ASP A 132 10.99 -9.79 11.97
C ASP A 132 9.78 -9.71 12.92
N GLU A 133 8.79 -8.88 12.60
CA GLU A 133 7.56 -8.80 13.39
C GLU A 133 6.68 -10.05 13.22
N LEU A 134 6.63 -10.65 12.02
CA LEU A 134 5.96 -11.94 11.81
C LEU A 134 6.64 -13.07 12.58
N ASP A 135 7.95 -13.12 12.57
CA ASP A 135 8.73 -14.15 13.28
C ASP A 135 8.56 -14.02 14.80
N LYS A 136 8.53 -12.79 15.34
CA LYS A 136 8.21 -12.52 16.76
C LYS A 136 6.80 -12.99 17.12
N LEU A 137 5.80 -12.65 16.27
CA LEU A 137 4.42 -13.07 16.47
C LEU A 137 4.31 -14.60 16.47
N LYS A 138 4.97 -15.27 15.52
CA LYS A 138 5.00 -16.72 15.43
C LYS A 138 5.57 -17.34 16.71
N ALA A 139 6.71 -16.86 17.18
CA ALA A 139 7.35 -17.34 18.41
C ALA A 139 6.46 -17.14 19.64
N ASP A 140 5.78 -15.99 19.78
CA ASP A 140 4.86 -15.72 20.89
C ASP A 140 3.66 -16.69 20.88
N LEU A 141 3.09 -16.95 19.70
CA LEU A 141 1.95 -17.87 19.56
C LEU A 141 2.36 -19.34 19.80
N GLU A 142 3.54 -19.74 19.38
CA GLU A 142 4.10 -21.07 19.64
C GLU A 142 4.27 -21.31 21.14
N THR A 143 4.74 -20.31 21.90
CA THR A 143 4.84 -20.42 23.39
C THR A 143 3.48 -20.63 24.05
N LYS A 144 2.40 -20.13 23.42
CA LYS A 144 1.01 -20.28 23.89
C LYS A 144 0.32 -21.52 23.33
N HIS A 145 1.04 -22.39 22.63
CA HIS A 145 0.52 -23.58 21.94
C HIS A 145 -0.60 -23.25 20.91
N ILE A 146 -0.54 -22.08 20.32
CA ILE A 146 -1.47 -21.64 19.27
C ILE A 146 -0.82 -21.89 17.92
N LYS A 147 -1.47 -22.69 17.07
CA LYS A 147 -1.00 -22.93 15.71
C LYS A 147 -1.04 -21.62 14.92
N PHE A 148 0.08 -21.28 14.28
CA PHE A 148 0.20 -20.10 13.44
C PHE A 148 0.72 -20.49 12.05
N GLU A 149 -0.12 -20.30 11.05
CA GLU A 149 0.21 -20.54 9.65
C GLU A 149 -0.38 -19.44 8.80
N LEU A 150 0.35 -18.99 7.81
CA LEU A 150 -0.06 -18.04 6.80
C LEU A 150 -0.14 -18.76 5.45
N ILE A 151 -1.15 -19.63 5.29
CA ILE A 151 -1.32 -20.45 4.08
C ILE A 151 -1.58 -19.55 2.86
N ALA A 152 -2.35 -18.49 3.02
CA ALA A 152 -2.58 -17.49 1.97
C ALA A 152 -1.38 -16.52 1.77
N GLY A 153 -0.34 -16.63 2.63
CA GLY A 153 0.90 -15.87 2.50
C GLY A 153 0.79 -14.41 2.87
N VAL A 154 1.44 -13.55 2.09
CA VAL A 154 1.50 -12.10 2.34
C VAL A 154 0.85 -11.34 1.19
N VAL A 155 0.02 -10.37 1.53
CA VAL A 155 -0.60 -9.44 0.58
C VAL A 155 -0.05 -8.04 0.84
N ILE A 156 0.52 -7.41 -0.17
CA ILE A 156 1.06 -6.05 -0.07
C ILE A 156 0.16 -5.10 -0.86
N THR A 157 -0.29 -4.04 -0.23
CA THR A 157 -1.13 -2.99 -0.83
C THR A 157 -0.59 -1.60 -0.50
N GLY A 158 -1.32 -0.54 -0.85
CA GLY A 158 -0.87 0.83 -0.66
C GLY A 158 -0.04 1.38 -1.81
N GLY A 159 0.27 2.66 -1.77
CA GLY A 159 1.02 3.34 -2.84
C GLY A 159 2.41 2.76 -3.07
N GLY A 160 3.09 2.33 -2.01
CA GLY A 160 4.41 1.70 -2.08
C GLY A 160 4.42 0.31 -2.74
N ALA A 161 3.26 -0.35 -2.82
CA ALA A 161 3.13 -1.66 -3.48
C ALA A 161 3.30 -1.61 -5.01
N GLN A 162 3.30 -0.43 -5.61
CA GLN A 162 3.38 -0.25 -7.07
C GLN A 162 4.83 -0.22 -7.60
N ILE A 163 5.83 -0.32 -6.72
CA ILE A 163 7.24 -0.38 -7.15
C ILE A 163 7.48 -1.65 -7.95
N GLU A 164 8.22 -1.49 -9.03
CA GLU A 164 8.61 -2.60 -9.91
C GLU A 164 9.37 -3.68 -9.11
N ASP A 165 9.12 -4.94 -9.43
CA ASP A 165 9.74 -6.13 -8.84
C ASP A 165 9.46 -6.34 -7.34
N LEU A 166 8.57 -5.55 -6.69
CA LEU A 166 8.32 -5.66 -5.26
C LEU A 166 7.79 -7.05 -4.86
N LYS A 167 6.92 -7.63 -5.68
CA LYS A 167 6.35 -8.96 -5.43
C LYS A 167 7.44 -10.03 -5.29
N ASP A 168 8.39 -10.02 -6.21
CA ASP A 168 9.46 -11.02 -6.24
C ASP A 168 10.48 -10.80 -5.12
N CYS A 169 10.82 -9.53 -4.85
CA CYS A 169 11.63 -9.15 -3.71
C CYS A 169 10.99 -9.62 -2.40
N ALA A 170 9.71 -9.33 -2.21
CA ALA A 170 8.97 -9.73 -1.01
C ALA A 170 8.85 -11.25 -0.88
N SER A 171 8.61 -11.98 -1.98
CA SER A 171 8.57 -13.44 -1.97
C SER A 171 9.92 -14.04 -1.52
N SER A 172 11.02 -13.43 -1.93
CA SER A 172 12.37 -13.86 -1.49
C SER A 172 12.61 -13.55 -0.01
N VAL A 173 12.18 -12.39 0.48
CA VAL A 173 12.36 -11.99 1.89
C VAL A 173 11.49 -12.83 2.82
N PHE A 174 10.20 -12.99 2.51
CA PHE A 174 9.27 -13.72 3.38
C PHE A 174 9.40 -15.23 3.27
N GLY A 175 9.91 -15.75 2.15
CA GLY A 175 10.00 -17.18 1.88
C GLY A 175 8.64 -17.85 1.68
N CYS A 176 7.61 -17.08 1.28
CA CYS A 176 6.25 -17.55 1.05
C CYS A 176 5.62 -16.87 -0.17
N GLN A 177 4.39 -17.28 -0.51
CA GLN A 177 3.65 -16.65 -1.59
C GLN A 177 3.32 -15.20 -1.24
N VAL A 178 3.54 -14.29 -2.20
CA VAL A 178 3.20 -12.88 -2.10
C VAL A 178 2.35 -12.46 -3.29
N ARG A 179 1.31 -11.67 -3.04
CA ARG A 179 0.57 -10.95 -4.09
C ARG A 179 0.48 -9.47 -3.80
N ILE A 180 0.39 -8.68 -4.87
CA ILE A 180 0.00 -7.28 -4.75
C ILE A 180 -1.52 -7.21 -4.71
N GLY A 181 -2.05 -6.54 -3.69
CA GLY A 181 -3.47 -6.41 -3.44
C GLY A 181 -4.00 -5.08 -3.96
N SER A 182 -5.06 -5.13 -4.74
CA SER A 182 -5.87 -3.99 -5.15
C SER A 182 -7.29 -4.15 -4.60
N PRO A 183 -8.08 -3.07 -4.52
CA PRO A 183 -9.44 -3.16 -4.06
C PRO A 183 -10.29 -4.14 -4.87
N LEU A 184 -11.05 -4.98 -4.18
CA LEU A 184 -11.97 -5.98 -4.72
C LEU A 184 -13.42 -5.47 -4.64
N ASN A 185 -14.32 -6.11 -5.40
CA ASN A 185 -15.76 -5.86 -5.36
C ASN A 185 -16.15 -4.40 -5.60
N ILE A 186 -15.49 -3.76 -6.57
CA ILE A 186 -15.76 -2.40 -6.97
C ILE A 186 -16.72 -2.39 -8.16
N THR A 187 -17.73 -1.54 -8.11
CA THR A 187 -18.61 -1.23 -9.23
C THR A 187 -18.48 0.24 -9.62
N GLY A 188 -18.58 0.56 -10.89
CA GLY A 188 -18.51 1.93 -11.40
C GLY A 188 -17.14 2.33 -11.93
N LEU A 189 -16.37 3.13 -11.19
CA LEU A 189 -15.07 3.69 -11.63
C LEU A 189 -13.89 2.70 -11.48
N THR A 190 -14.07 1.44 -11.82
CA THR A 190 -13.09 0.36 -11.62
C THR A 190 -11.73 0.67 -12.23
N ASP A 191 -11.67 1.23 -13.43
CA ASP A 191 -10.42 1.53 -14.13
C ASP A 191 -9.53 2.54 -13.40
N TYR A 192 -10.13 3.39 -12.57
CA TYR A 192 -9.41 4.42 -11.80
C TYR A 192 -9.05 3.96 -10.39
N VAL A 193 -9.95 3.27 -9.71
CA VAL A 193 -9.79 2.95 -8.27
C VAL A 193 -9.28 1.54 -8.00
N ASN A 194 -9.19 0.67 -9.03
CA ASN A 194 -8.62 -0.67 -8.91
C ASN A 194 -7.08 -0.63 -8.90
N ARG A 195 -6.52 0.13 -7.96
CA ARG A 195 -5.07 0.22 -7.74
C ARG A 195 -4.77 0.15 -6.25
N PRO A 196 -3.63 -0.42 -5.84
CA PRO A 196 -3.26 -0.59 -4.44
C PRO A 196 -3.36 0.68 -3.60
N GLN A 197 -3.04 1.82 -4.17
CA GLN A 197 -3.07 3.13 -3.48
C GLN A 197 -4.45 3.56 -2.98
N TYR A 198 -5.53 2.98 -3.51
CA TYR A 198 -6.90 3.32 -3.12
C TYR A 198 -7.52 2.35 -2.12
N SER A 199 -6.78 1.32 -1.70
CA SER A 199 -7.27 0.25 -0.84
C SER A 199 -7.91 0.76 0.45
N THR A 200 -7.28 1.69 1.14
CA THR A 200 -7.81 2.25 2.39
C THR A 200 -9.10 3.03 2.16
N VAL A 201 -9.16 3.86 1.12
CA VAL A 201 -10.36 4.70 0.84
C VAL A 201 -11.53 3.82 0.43
N VAL A 202 -11.31 2.85 -0.45
CA VAL A 202 -12.34 1.90 -0.86
C VAL A 202 -12.80 1.06 0.33
N GLY A 203 -11.86 0.60 1.15
CA GLY A 203 -12.17 -0.18 2.35
C GLY A 203 -13.02 0.59 3.38
N LEU A 204 -12.79 1.90 3.54
CA LEU A 204 -13.63 2.75 4.39
C LEU A 204 -15.06 2.83 3.88
N LEU A 205 -15.26 2.94 2.57
CA LEU A 205 -16.58 2.96 1.96
C LEU A 205 -17.30 1.62 2.13
N GLN A 206 -16.59 0.51 1.89
CA GLN A 206 -17.15 -0.84 2.07
C GLN A 206 -17.49 -1.13 3.53
N TYR A 207 -16.61 -0.75 4.45
CA TYR A 207 -16.83 -0.88 5.89
C TYR A 207 -18.06 -0.11 6.37
N HIS A 208 -18.27 1.10 5.87
CA HIS A 208 -19.45 1.91 6.20
C HIS A 208 -20.73 1.22 5.71
N HIS A 209 -20.74 0.75 4.47
CA HIS A 209 -21.90 0.07 3.88
C HIS A 209 -22.31 -1.19 4.66
N GLN A 210 -21.35 -2.06 5.01
CA GLN A 210 -21.60 -3.28 5.75
C GLN A 210 -22.13 -3.05 7.18
N ASN A 211 -21.77 -1.94 7.81
CA ASN A 211 -22.19 -1.62 9.17
C ASN A 211 -23.44 -0.74 9.23
N SER A 212 -23.81 -0.07 8.16
CA SER A 212 -25.04 0.73 8.09
C SER A 212 -26.29 -0.12 8.06
N ASP A 213 -26.20 -1.36 7.57
CA ASP A 213 -27.32 -2.33 7.58
C ASP A 213 -27.61 -2.87 8.99
N ASN A 214 -26.70 -2.70 9.96
CA ASN A 214 -26.83 -3.16 11.33
C ASN A 214 -27.13 -2.04 12.36
N ASP A 215 -27.00 -0.77 11.99
CA ASP A 215 -27.45 0.33 12.83
C ASP A 215 -28.96 0.55 12.57
N PRO A 216 -29.81 0.64 13.62
CA PRO A 216 -31.20 1.05 13.44
C PRO A 216 -31.18 2.52 12.99
N VAL A 217 -31.16 2.69 11.66
CA VAL A 217 -31.22 4.02 11.05
C VAL A 217 -32.59 4.62 11.39
N ASP A 218 -32.55 5.75 12.06
CA ASP A 218 -33.66 6.68 12.11
C ASP A 218 -34.13 6.94 10.67
N SER A 219 -35.28 6.36 10.31
CA SER A 219 -35.84 6.27 8.94
C SER A 219 -36.32 7.61 8.37
N ASN A 220 -35.71 8.72 8.75
CA ASN A 220 -36.14 10.09 8.38
C ASN A 220 -35.23 10.83 7.39
N TYR A 221 -34.18 10.18 6.83
CA TYR A 221 -33.43 10.81 5.74
C TYR A 221 -33.46 9.92 4.49
N GLY A 222 -34.21 10.36 3.51
CA GLY A 222 -34.45 9.63 2.26
C GLY A 222 -33.16 9.34 1.48
N ASP A 223 -32.88 8.06 1.25
CA ASP A 223 -31.71 7.47 0.58
C ASP A 223 -31.44 7.98 -0.84
N GLU A 224 -32.43 8.49 -1.55
CA GLU A 224 -32.26 9.05 -2.89
C GLU A 224 -31.49 10.39 -2.95
N ALA A 225 -31.53 11.17 -1.87
CA ALA A 225 -30.91 12.50 -1.86
C ALA A 225 -29.40 12.44 -1.59
N LEU A 226 -28.92 11.47 -0.82
CA LEU A 226 -27.50 11.31 -0.50
C LEU A 226 -26.71 10.76 -1.69
N GLY A 227 -27.21 9.75 -2.36
CA GLY A 227 -26.58 9.19 -3.57
C GLY A 227 -26.43 10.24 -4.68
N LYS A 228 -27.49 11.02 -4.94
CA LYS A 228 -27.45 12.09 -5.95
C LYS A 228 -26.54 13.26 -5.58
N LYS A 229 -26.43 13.62 -4.29
CA LYS A 229 -25.50 14.66 -3.82
C LYS A 229 -24.04 14.21 -3.87
N PHE A 230 -23.75 12.97 -3.50
CA PHE A 230 -22.40 12.40 -3.57
C PHE A 230 -21.91 12.32 -5.02
N TRP A 231 -22.76 11.84 -5.94
CA TRP A 231 -22.45 11.80 -7.37
C TRP A 231 -22.23 13.19 -7.99
N LYS A 232 -23.01 14.18 -7.54
CA LYS A 232 -22.86 15.56 -8.00
C LYS A 232 -21.57 16.20 -7.49
N GLY A 233 -21.16 15.89 -6.27
CA GLY A 233 -19.87 16.32 -5.67
C GLY A 233 -18.67 15.72 -6.40
N LEU A 234 -18.68 14.42 -6.66
CA LEU A 234 -17.62 13.72 -7.41
C LEU A 234 -17.50 14.24 -8.86
N LYS A 235 -18.62 14.50 -9.53
CA LYS A 235 -18.62 15.03 -10.89
C LYS A 235 -18.05 16.45 -10.95
N ASN A 236 -18.27 17.27 -9.94
CA ASN A 236 -17.70 18.61 -9.83
C ASN A 236 -16.20 18.60 -9.58
N ILE A 237 -15.69 17.68 -8.74
CA ILE A 237 -14.25 17.50 -8.50
C ILE A 237 -13.58 17.00 -9.78
N PHE A 238 -14.21 16.07 -10.49
CA PHE A 238 -13.69 15.53 -11.75
C PHE A 238 -13.61 16.57 -12.87
N ASN A 239 -14.64 17.41 -12.98
CA ASN A 239 -14.64 18.50 -13.96
C ASN A 239 -13.60 19.58 -13.63
N LYS A 240 -13.33 19.82 -12.35
CA LYS A 240 -12.32 20.79 -11.91
C LYS A 240 -10.90 20.28 -12.19
N VAL A 241 -10.63 19.00 -11.97
CA VAL A 241 -9.35 18.37 -12.31
C VAL A 241 -9.13 18.34 -13.82
N LYS A 242 -10.19 18.11 -14.61
CA LYS A 242 -10.10 18.08 -16.08
C LYS A 242 -9.90 19.48 -16.71
N SER A 243 -10.17 20.57 -15.99
CA SER A 243 -9.96 21.93 -16.46
C SER A 243 -8.59 22.52 -16.08
N GLU A 244 -7.79 21.80 -15.27
CA GLU A 244 -6.45 22.20 -14.85
C GLU A 244 -5.34 21.39 -15.57
N PHE A 245 -5.72 20.51 -16.49
CA PHE A 245 -4.86 19.79 -17.45
C PHE A 245 -5.42 19.99 -18.87
#